data_56343e9f22fbeffacb39091b6abadc45
#
_entry.id   56343e9f22fbeffacb39091b6abadc45
#
_cell.length_a   1.000
_cell.length_b   1.000
_cell.length_c   1.000
_cell.angle_alpha   90.00
_cell.angle_beta   90.00
_cell.angle_gamma   90.00
#
_symmetry.space_group_name_H-M   'P 1'
#
loop_
_entity.id
_entity.type
_entity.pdbx_description
1 polymer ?
#
loop_
_entity_poly.entity_id
_entity_poly.type
_entity_poly.pdbx_seq_one_letter_code
_entity_poly.pdbx_strand_id
1 'polypeptide(L)'
;WDYRREPCARYQFDGLTTGYPNGEVSWHYIKDLQDYDAVSLLKSFNKNSIRNIQSAFDFNLLVRNAEREEIPIFKKIIEETGKRQGFEDKNLDYYIKLYDMFGDRADFLIAEVNPQQSIDALNVKMASLDKKSKQFHQQYQALQKKKDFLTSLDSESSNVALACALIIYTNTEATYLFGGSYAEYQKFSAPFLLQYHAMKQTMQRNIHQYNFLGIQGIFDGSDGVLRFKQNF
;
A
#
# COMPACT_ATOMS: atom_id res chain seq x y z
N TRP A 1 23.50 -14.90 6.58
CA TRP A 1 22.36 -14.03 6.91
C TRP A 1 21.12 -14.61 6.26
N ASP A 2 20.18 -15.09 7.08
CA ASP A 2 18.86 -15.47 6.59
C ASP A 2 17.97 -14.21 6.62
N TYR A 3 18.06 -13.39 5.58
CA TYR A 3 17.29 -12.15 5.48
C TYR A 3 15.77 -12.39 5.33
N ARG A 4 15.34 -13.66 5.18
CA ARG A 4 13.93 -14.04 5.30
C ARG A 4 13.40 -13.91 6.72
N ARG A 5 14.28 -13.94 7.71
CA ARG A 5 13.96 -13.68 9.13
C ARG A 5 14.16 -12.22 9.52
N GLU A 6 15.12 -11.54 8.88
CA GLU A 6 15.44 -10.13 9.10
C GLU A 6 15.61 -9.43 7.75
N PRO A 7 14.53 -9.12 7.04
CA PRO A 7 14.57 -8.56 5.68
C PRO A 7 15.00 -7.08 5.68
N CYS A 8 16.15 -6.79 6.30
CA CYS A 8 16.72 -5.46 6.37
C CYS A 8 18.10 -5.48 5.74
N ALA A 9 18.34 -4.58 4.78
CA ALA A 9 19.65 -4.30 4.25
C ALA A 9 20.16 -2.96 4.79
N ARG A 10 21.44 -2.94 5.21
CA ARG A 10 22.12 -1.70 5.57
C ARG A 10 23.04 -1.31 4.43
N TYR A 11 22.85 -0.12 3.90
CA TYR A 11 23.78 0.49 2.96
C TYR A 11 24.65 1.49 3.71
N GLN A 12 25.96 1.23 3.77
CA GLN A 12 26.93 2.14 4.34
C GLN A 12 27.87 2.61 3.25
N PHE A 13 27.92 3.91 3.02
CA PHE A 13 28.87 4.53 2.12
C PHE A 13 30.05 5.07 2.93
N ASP A 14 31.03 4.22 3.17
CA ASP A 14 32.27 4.66 3.83
C ASP A 14 33.14 5.42 2.84
N GLY A 15 33.55 6.62 3.18
CA GLY A 15 34.56 7.37 2.45
C GLY A 15 34.10 8.25 1.29
N LEU A 16 32.80 8.43 1.08
CA LEU A 16 32.29 9.43 0.15
C LEU A 16 32.39 10.84 0.78
N THR A 17 33.56 11.46 0.64
CA THR A 17 33.74 12.90 0.91
C THR A 17 33.18 13.74 -0.25
N THR A 18 31.93 13.59 -0.57
CA THR A 18 31.30 14.21 -1.76
C THR A 18 30.61 15.52 -1.45
N GLY A 19 31.05 16.32 -0.51
CA GLY A 19 30.44 17.63 -0.28
C GLY A 19 28.98 17.59 0.23
N TYR A 20 28.42 16.39 0.43
CA TYR A 20 27.16 16.17 1.11
C TYR A 20 27.42 16.02 2.61
N PRO A 21 27.03 17.02 3.43
CA PRO A 21 27.39 17.02 4.86
C PRO A 21 26.75 15.90 5.69
N ASN A 22 25.81 15.14 5.13
CA ASN A 22 25.02 14.16 5.87
C ASN A 22 24.91 12.85 5.09
N GLY A 23 25.98 12.06 5.06
CA GLY A 23 25.89 10.65 4.71
C GLY A 23 25.19 9.88 5.84
N GLU A 24 23.88 9.81 5.84
CA GLU A 24 23.15 9.01 6.83
C GLU A 24 23.20 7.54 6.44
N VAL A 25 23.47 6.70 7.43
CA VAL A 25 23.32 5.25 7.29
C VAL A 25 21.83 4.95 7.25
N SER A 26 21.35 4.51 6.11
CA SER A 26 19.94 4.13 5.93
C SER A 26 19.77 2.62 6.03
N TRP A 27 18.81 2.18 6.85
CA TRP A 27 18.32 0.82 6.84
C TRP A 27 17.16 0.72 5.86
N HIS A 28 17.19 -0.27 4.96
CA HIS A 28 16.08 -0.57 4.06
C HIS A 28 15.41 -1.88 4.45
N TYR A 29 14.09 -1.93 4.33
CA TYR A 29 13.33 -3.16 4.46
C TYR A 29 13.07 -3.74 3.07
N ILE A 30 13.62 -4.92 2.78
CA ILE A 30 13.53 -5.57 1.46
C ILE A 30 12.83 -6.92 1.61
N LYS A 31 11.87 -7.19 0.73
CA LYS A 31 11.24 -8.51 0.58
C LYS A 31 11.71 -9.15 -0.73
N ASP A 32 12.23 -10.37 -0.63
CA ASP A 32 12.50 -11.21 -1.79
C ASP A 32 11.19 -11.83 -2.30
N LEU A 33 10.98 -11.72 -3.60
CA LEU A 33 9.77 -12.22 -4.28
C LEU A 33 10.05 -13.42 -5.20
N GLN A 34 11.28 -13.92 -5.26
CA GLN A 34 11.73 -14.90 -6.26
C GLN A 34 10.90 -16.18 -6.25
N ASP A 35 10.52 -16.66 -5.07
CA ASP A 35 9.88 -17.97 -4.90
C ASP A 35 8.35 -17.89 -4.78
N TYR A 36 7.77 -16.72 -5.07
CA TYR A 36 6.33 -16.53 -4.89
C TYR A 36 5.58 -16.43 -6.21
N ASP A 37 4.36 -16.99 -6.20
CA ASP A 37 3.25 -16.60 -7.07
C ASP A 37 2.26 -15.73 -6.30
N ALA A 38 1.19 -15.28 -6.95
CA ALA A 38 0.21 -14.40 -6.31
C ALA A 38 -0.49 -15.04 -5.09
N VAL A 39 -0.64 -16.37 -5.08
CA VAL A 39 -1.31 -17.08 -3.98
C VAL A 39 -0.35 -17.29 -2.81
N SER A 40 0.86 -17.75 -3.08
CA SER A 40 1.89 -17.99 -2.08
C SER A 40 2.40 -16.67 -1.47
N LEU A 41 2.48 -15.60 -2.28
CA LEU A 41 2.79 -14.27 -1.79
C LEU A 41 1.81 -13.82 -0.70
N LEU A 42 0.49 -13.92 -0.95
CA LEU A 42 -0.51 -13.53 0.05
C LEU A 42 -0.39 -14.37 1.33
N LYS A 43 -0.11 -15.68 1.19
CA LYS A 43 0.08 -16.58 2.34
C LYS A 43 1.37 -16.31 3.13
N SER A 44 2.38 -15.68 2.52
CA SER A 44 3.63 -15.31 3.20
C SER A 44 3.46 -14.15 4.18
N PHE A 45 2.41 -13.37 4.04
CA PHE A 45 2.14 -12.22 4.89
C PHE A 45 1.66 -12.66 6.28
N ASN A 46 1.81 -11.78 7.26
CA ASN A 46 1.26 -12.07 8.57
C ASN A 46 -0.29 -12.06 8.56
N LYS A 47 -0.89 -12.66 9.57
CA LYS A 47 -2.35 -12.79 9.70
C LYS A 47 -3.08 -11.45 9.69
N ASN A 48 -2.43 -10.39 10.18
CA ASN A 48 -3.01 -9.05 10.19
C ASN A 48 -3.11 -8.48 8.77
N SER A 49 -2.05 -8.58 7.97
CA SER A 49 -2.07 -8.13 6.56
C SER A 49 -3.06 -8.92 5.73
N ILE A 50 -3.11 -10.25 5.88
CA ILE A 50 -4.10 -11.08 5.18
C ILE A 50 -5.53 -10.61 5.49
N ARG A 51 -5.85 -10.35 6.77
CA ARG A 51 -7.18 -9.86 7.17
C ARG A 51 -7.50 -8.47 6.60
N ASN A 52 -6.52 -7.57 6.60
CA ASN A 52 -6.69 -6.23 6.04
C ASN A 52 -6.87 -6.26 4.53
N ILE A 53 -6.09 -7.06 3.80
CA ILE A 53 -6.25 -7.25 2.36
C ILE A 53 -7.61 -7.87 2.04
N GLN A 54 -8.03 -8.90 2.81
CA GLN A 54 -9.36 -9.48 2.65
C GLN A 54 -10.46 -8.47 2.92
N SER A 55 -10.28 -7.60 3.93
CA SER A 55 -11.23 -6.52 4.20
C SER A 55 -11.32 -5.53 3.04
N ALA A 56 -10.21 -5.19 2.41
CA ALA A 56 -10.17 -4.31 1.23
C ALA A 56 -10.89 -4.95 0.03
N PHE A 57 -10.71 -6.26 -0.19
CA PHE A 57 -11.47 -6.99 -1.21
C PHE A 57 -12.98 -7.01 -0.89
N ASP A 58 -13.37 -7.16 0.37
CA ASP A 58 -14.78 -7.11 0.75
C ASP A 58 -15.41 -5.74 0.47
N PHE A 59 -14.64 -4.66 0.57
CA PHE A 59 -15.08 -3.33 0.17
C PHE A 59 -15.04 -3.10 -1.35
N ASN A 60 -14.65 -4.11 -2.12
CA ASN A 60 -14.51 -4.02 -3.58
C ASN A 60 -13.60 -2.87 -4.02
N LEU A 61 -12.46 -2.68 -3.31
CA LEU A 61 -11.50 -1.64 -3.66
C LEU A 61 -10.85 -1.95 -5.00
N LEU A 62 -10.65 -0.91 -5.80
CA LEU A 62 -9.86 -0.94 -7.02
C LEU A 62 -8.49 -0.30 -6.78
N VAL A 63 -7.44 -0.93 -7.30
CA VAL A 63 -6.10 -0.33 -7.39
C VAL A 63 -5.76 -0.18 -8.87
N ARG A 64 -5.40 1.04 -9.25
CA ARG A 64 -5.03 1.38 -10.63
C ARG A 64 -3.88 2.39 -10.67
N ASN A 65 -3.25 2.50 -11.81
CA ASN A 65 -2.34 3.62 -12.07
C ASN A 65 -3.15 4.93 -12.24
N ALA A 66 -2.60 6.01 -11.73
CA ALA A 66 -3.09 7.35 -11.97
C ALA A 66 -2.71 7.80 -13.38
N GLU A 67 -3.62 8.49 -14.03
CA GLU A 67 -3.30 9.25 -15.23
C GLU A 67 -2.53 10.53 -14.84
N ARG A 68 -1.85 11.14 -15.81
CA ARG A 68 -1.04 12.33 -15.56
C ARG A 68 -1.83 13.48 -14.93
N GLU A 69 -3.08 13.65 -15.34
CA GLU A 69 -4.03 14.66 -14.86
C GLU A 69 -4.49 14.42 -13.43
N GLU A 70 -4.30 13.19 -12.94
CA GLU A 70 -4.66 12.76 -11.58
C GLU A 70 -3.49 12.89 -10.58
N ILE A 71 -2.29 13.27 -11.02
CA ILE A 71 -1.15 13.50 -10.13
C ILE A 71 -1.46 14.50 -9.01
N PRO A 72 -2.30 15.54 -9.20
CA PRO A 72 -2.77 16.39 -8.09
C PRO A 72 -3.52 15.62 -6.99
N ILE A 73 -4.31 14.58 -7.33
CA ILE A 73 -5.00 13.72 -6.36
C ILE A 73 -3.97 12.92 -5.55
N PHE A 74 -3.02 12.29 -6.26
CA PHE A 74 -1.91 11.57 -5.64
C PHE A 74 -1.16 12.47 -4.64
N LYS A 75 -0.74 13.66 -5.08
CA LYS A 75 -0.02 14.65 -4.27
C LYS A 75 -0.81 15.05 -3.03
N LYS A 76 -2.11 15.28 -3.15
CA LYS A 76 -2.97 15.64 -2.01
C LYS A 76 -2.98 14.56 -0.93
N ILE A 77 -3.03 13.28 -1.30
CA ILE A 77 -2.99 12.15 -0.34
C ILE A 77 -1.64 12.13 0.40
N ILE A 78 -0.52 12.34 -0.31
CA ILE A 78 0.81 12.42 0.32
C ILE A 78 0.89 13.61 1.27
N GLU A 79 0.41 14.79 0.86
CA GLU A 79 0.40 16.00 1.69
C GLU A 79 -0.36 15.80 3.00
N GLU A 80 -1.57 15.24 2.95
CA GLU A 80 -2.36 14.94 4.16
C GLU A 80 -1.65 13.91 5.06
N THR A 81 -0.95 12.97 4.45
CA THR A 81 -0.11 12.02 5.19
C THR A 81 1.07 12.72 5.84
N GLY A 82 1.74 13.63 5.13
CA GLY A 82 2.87 14.42 5.64
C GLY A 82 2.47 15.29 6.83
N LYS A 83 1.34 16.00 6.74
CA LYS A 83 0.78 16.79 7.86
C LYS A 83 0.57 15.92 9.11
N ARG A 84 0.06 14.70 8.95
CA ARG A 84 -0.20 13.78 10.05
C ARG A 84 1.08 13.15 10.62
N GLN A 85 2.05 12.86 9.76
CA GLN A 85 3.29 12.16 10.13
C GLN A 85 4.45 13.10 10.49
N GLY A 86 4.30 14.40 10.25
CA GLY A 86 5.31 15.41 10.57
C GLY A 86 6.46 15.48 9.57
N PHE A 87 6.26 15.13 8.30
CA PHE A 87 7.27 15.33 7.26
C PHE A 87 6.81 16.38 6.23
N GLU A 88 7.79 17.09 5.68
CA GLU A 88 7.56 18.05 4.59
C GLU A 88 7.42 17.31 3.25
N ASP A 89 6.30 17.57 2.56
CA ASP A 89 6.02 16.99 1.26
C ASP A 89 6.68 17.79 0.13
N LYS A 90 6.91 17.15 -1.01
CA LYS A 90 7.39 17.77 -2.23
C LYS A 90 6.25 18.55 -2.93
N ASN A 91 6.63 19.53 -3.76
CA ASN A 91 5.66 20.27 -4.54
C ASN A 91 5.07 19.43 -5.69
N LEU A 92 3.98 19.87 -6.27
CA LEU A 92 3.30 19.15 -7.36
C LEU A 92 4.18 18.93 -8.58
N ASP A 93 4.99 19.93 -8.94
CA ASP A 93 5.90 19.88 -10.07
C ASP A 93 6.93 18.73 -9.96
N TYR A 94 7.37 18.42 -8.73
CA TYR A 94 8.25 17.28 -8.48
C TYR A 94 7.58 15.95 -8.88
N TYR A 95 6.32 15.73 -8.52
CA TYR A 95 5.59 14.50 -8.86
C TYR A 95 5.29 14.41 -10.34
N ILE A 96 4.92 15.51 -10.99
CA ILE A 96 4.70 15.58 -12.43
C ILE A 96 6.01 15.25 -13.19
N LYS A 97 7.15 15.79 -12.76
CA LYS A 97 8.46 15.47 -13.35
C LYS A 97 8.83 14.01 -13.16
N LEU A 98 8.56 13.42 -11.99
CA LEU A 98 8.78 11.97 -11.79
C LEU A 98 7.92 11.14 -12.75
N TYR A 99 6.65 11.50 -12.90
CA TYR A 99 5.73 10.82 -13.82
C TYR A 99 6.28 10.88 -15.27
N ASP A 100 6.61 12.08 -15.75
CA ASP A 100 7.08 12.31 -17.12
C ASP A 100 8.46 11.66 -17.40
N MET A 101 9.37 11.65 -16.41
CA MET A 101 10.73 11.12 -16.59
C MET A 101 10.82 9.60 -16.47
N PHE A 102 10.05 8.98 -15.60
CA PHE A 102 10.12 7.53 -15.37
C PHE A 102 9.23 6.75 -16.33
N GLY A 103 8.10 7.32 -16.79
CA GLY A 103 7.16 6.63 -17.69
C GLY A 103 6.82 5.24 -17.20
N ASP A 104 6.98 4.22 -18.05
CA ASP A 104 6.66 2.81 -17.72
C ASP A 104 7.48 2.21 -16.55
N ARG A 105 8.50 2.93 -16.07
CA ARG A 105 9.29 2.53 -14.89
C ARG A 105 8.75 3.10 -13.59
N ALA A 106 7.60 3.74 -13.60
CA ALA A 106 6.95 4.23 -12.39
C ALA A 106 5.46 3.89 -12.41
N ASP A 107 4.97 3.30 -11.33
CA ASP A 107 3.54 3.14 -11.08
C ASP A 107 3.09 4.14 -10.01
N PHE A 108 2.25 5.09 -10.39
CA PHE A 108 1.56 6.00 -9.48
C PHE A 108 0.21 5.38 -9.11
N LEU A 109 0.23 4.47 -8.15
CA LEU A 109 -0.95 3.70 -7.76
C LEU A 109 -1.91 4.53 -6.90
N ILE A 110 -3.20 4.45 -7.22
CA ILE A 110 -4.30 4.95 -6.38
C ILE A 110 -5.21 3.77 -6.03
N ALA A 111 -5.49 3.62 -4.74
CA ALA A 111 -6.55 2.75 -4.26
C ALA A 111 -7.81 3.58 -4.05
N GLU A 112 -8.91 3.15 -4.66
CA GLU A 112 -10.18 3.86 -4.63
C GLU A 112 -11.35 2.93 -4.35
N VAL A 113 -12.46 3.49 -3.91
CA VAL A 113 -13.73 2.81 -3.72
C VAL A 113 -14.84 3.53 -4.49
N ASN A 114 -15.69 2.77 -5.16
CA ASN A 114 -16.99 3.24 -5.59
C ASN A 114 -18.04 2.77 -4.57
N PRO A 115 -18.61 3.67 -3.74
CA PRO A 115 -19.49 3.26 -2.64
C PRO A 115 -20.71 2.48 -3.11
N GLN A 116 -21.35 2.91 -4.21
CA GLN A 116 -22.53 2.22 -4.73
C GLN A 116 -22.20 0.80 -5.22
N GLN A 117 -21.15 0.65 -6.03
CA GLN A 117 -20.71 -0.67 -6.50
C GLN A 117 -20.29 -1.57 -5.34
N SER A 118 -19.66 -1.02 -4.31
CA SER A 118 -19.27 -1.76 -3.12
C SER A 118 -20.49 -2.22 -2.31
N ILE A 119 -21.52 -1.38 -2.16
CA ILE A 119 -22.78 -1.74 -1.53
C ILE A 119 -23.46 -2.88 -2.30
N ASP A 120 -23.49 -2.81 -3.63
CA ASP A 120 -24.08 -3.84 -4.48
C ASP A 120 -23.32 -5.17 -4.33
N ALA A 121 -21.98 -5.14 -4.36
CA ALA A 121 -21.15 -6.33 -4.13
C ALA A 121 -21.37 -6.94 -2.73
N LEU A 122 -21.48 -6.10 -1.69
CA LEU A 122 -21.80 -6.57 -0.35
C LEU A 122 -23.19 -7.21 -0.26
N ASN A 123 -24.20 -6.64 -0.93
CA ASN A 123 -25.54 -7.22 -0.96
C ASN A 123 -25.53 -8.61 -1.61
N VAL A 124 -24.81 -8.79 -2.72
CA VAL A 124 -24.63 -10.11 -3.38
C VAL A 124 -23.94 -11.08 -2.41
N LYS A 125 -22.87 -10.65 -1.76
CA LYS A 125 -22.14 -11.48 -0.80
C LYS A 125 -23.00 -11.88 0.39
N MET A 126 -23.78 -10.95 0.95
CA MET A 126 -24.72 -11.22 2.06
C MET A 126 -25.81 -12.22 1.66
N ALA A 127 -26.34 -12.12 0.43
CA ALA A 127 -27.35 -13.03 -0.08
C ALA A 127 -26.80 -14.47 -0.31
N SER A 128 -25.50 -14.60 -0.60
CA SER A 128 -24.82 -15.89 -0.82
C SER A 128 -24.39 -16.61 0.46
N LEU A 129 -24.52 -15.97 1.64
CA LEU A 129 -24.15 -16.60 2.89
C LEU A 129 -25.01 -17.83 3.22
N ASP A 130 -24.37 -18.92 3.66
CA ASP A 130 -25.07 -20.11 4.13
C ASP A 130 -25.76 -19.83 5.47
N LYS A 131 -27.09 -19.69 5.44
CA LYS A 131 -27.95 -19.42 6.60
C LYS A 131 -27.90 -20.52 7.68
N LYS A 132 -27.44 -21.74 7.34
CA LYS A 132 -27.28 -22.86 8.25
C LYS A 132 -25.92 -22.89 8.94
N SER A 133 -24.97 -22.07 8.49
CA SER A 133 -23.64 -21.98 9.08
C SER A 133 -23.70 -21.39 10.49
N LYS A 134 -22.96 -21.98 11.43
CA LYS A 134 -22.78 -21.43 12.79
C LYS A 134 -22.20 -20.00 12.79
N GLN A 135 -21.51 -19.62 11.71
CA GLN A 135 -20.88 -18.31 11.56
C GLN A 135 -21.77 -17.30 10.82
N PHE A 136 -22.96 -17.70 10.35
CA PHE A 136 -23.84 -16.85 9.54
C PHE A 136 -24.08 -15.48 10.17
N HIS A 137 -24.54 -15.43 11.42
CA HIS A 137 -24.86 -14.16 12.08
C HIS A 137 -23.62 -13.25 12.21
N GLN A 138 -22.47 -13.82 12.55
CA GLN A 138 -21.22 -13.06 12.68
C GLN A 138 -20.78 -12.48 11.31
N GLN A 139 -20.81 -13.31 10.27
CA GLN A 139 -20.43 -12.88 8.90
C GLN A 139 -21.41 -11.83 8.36
N TYR A 140 -22.72 -12.05 8.54
CA TYR A 140 -23.74 -11.12 8.11
C TYR A 140 -23.59 -9.76 8.80
N GLN A 141 -23.43 -9.74 10.12
CA GLN A 141 -23.22 -8.50 10.87
C GLN A 141 -21.93 -7.76 10.46
N ALA A 142 -20.84 -8.49 10.16
CA ALA A 142 -19.59 -7.90 9.71
C ALA A 142 -19.78 -7.20 8.36
N LEU A 143 -20.48 -7.82 7.41
CA LEU A 143 -20.79 -7.23 6.10
C LEU A 143 -21.77 -6.06 6.22
N GLN A 144 -22.78 -6.17 7.11
CA GLN A 144 -23.73 -5.08 7.36
C GLN A 144 -23.02 -3.82 7.88
N LYS A 145 -22.10 -3.96 8.85
CA LYS A 145 -21.29 -2.83 9.34
C LYS A 145 -20.46 -2.15 8.24
N LYS A 146 -19.95 -2.94 7.28
CA LYS A 146 -19.24 -2.38 6.13
C LYS A 146 -20.18 -1.60 5.22
N LYS A 147 -21.37 -2.14 4.96
CA LYS A 147 -22.41 -1.47 4.17
C LYS A 147 -22.86 -0.17 4.82
N ASP A 148 -23.14 -0.19 6.13
CA ASP A 148 -23.54 1.02 6.88
C ASP A 148 -22.46 2.10 6.81
N PHE A 149 -21.19 1.70 6.90
CA PHE A 149 -20.06 2.63 6.74
C PHE A 149 -19.99 3.24 5.34
N LEU A 150 -20.16 2.44 4.28
CA LEU A 150 -20.19 2.95 2.90
C LEU A 150 -21.36 3.90 2.69
N THR A 151 -22.54 3.60 3.25
CA THR A 151 -23.74 4.46 3.17
C THR A 151 -23.55 5.78 3.90
N SER A 152 -22.67 5.83 4.92
CA SER A 152 -22.35 7.06 5.65
C SER A 152 -21.37 7.98 4.91
N LEU A 153 -20.75 7.51 3.83
CA LEU A 153 -19.90 8.34 3.00
C LEU A 153 -20.78 9.25 2.15
N ASP A 154 -20.57 10.55 2.28
CA ASP A 154 -21.24 11.56 1.46
C ASP A 154 -20.56 11.56 0.07
N SER A 155 -20.95 10.62 -0.77
CA SER A 155 -20.38 10.47 -2.11
C SER A 155 -21.51 10.37 -3.13
N GLU A 156 -21.74 11.43 -3.85
CA GLU A 156 -22.55 11.41 -5.07
C GLU A 156 -21.86 10.52 -6.13
N SER A 157 -22.05 9.22 -6.05
CA SER A 157 -21.74 8.18 -7.08
C SER A 157 -20.36 8.23 -7.77
N SER A 158 -19.41 8.98 -7.26
CA SER A 158 -18.03 9.05 -7.80
C SER A 158 -17.05 8.14 -7.04
N ASN A 159 -15.97 7.74 -7.70
CA ASN A 159 -14.90 7.02 -7.03
C ASN A 159 -14.21 7.92 -6.01
N VAL A 160 -13.97 7.37 -4.82
CA VAL A 160 -13.28 8.05 -3.72
C VAL A 160 -11.87 7.50 -3.60
N ALA A 161 -10.86 8.34 -3.81
CA ALA A 161 -9.46 7.98 -3.60
C ALA A 161 -9.17 7.88 -2.09
N LEU A 162 -8.57 6.76 -1.67
CA LEU A 162 -8.38 6.40 -0.26
C LEU A 162 -6.92 6.45 0.17
N ALA A 163 -6.03 6.00 -0.72
CA ALA A 163 -4.61 5.86 -0.48
C ALA A 163 -3.85 5.83 -1.80
N CYS A 164 -2.55 6.10 -1.75
CA CYS A 164 -1.69 6.06 -2.92
C CYS A 164 -0.31 5.46 -2.60
N ALA A 165 0.38 5.02 -3.65
CA ALA A 165 1.75 4.52 -3.58
C ALA A 165 2.49 4.81 -4.89
N LEU A 166 3.74 5.29 -4.80
CA LEU A 166 4.65 5.41 -5.94
C LEU A 166 5.68 4.29 -5.87
N ILE A 167 5.71 3.49 -6.92
CA ILE A 167 6.68 2.41 -7.08
C ILE A 167 7.58 2.76 -8.27
N ILE A 168 8.88 2.73 -8.06
CA ILE A 168 9.89 2.91 -9.12
C ILE A 168 10.53 1.57 -9.41
N TYR A 169 10.65 1.23 -10.69
CA TYR A 169 11.22 -0.03 -11.16
C TYR A 169 12.59 0.17 -11.78
N THR A 170 13.54 -0.64 -11.33
CA THR A 170 14.81 -0.89 -12.02
C THR A 170 14.80 -2.31 -12.60
N ASN A 171 15.89 -2.74 -13.21
CA ASN A 171 16.00 -4.12 -13.72
C ASN A 171 16.02 -5.19 -12.62
N THR A 172 16.35 -4.82 -11.39
CA THR A 172 16.58 -5.76 -10.28
C THR A 172 15.68 -5.51 -9.07
N GLU A 173 15.14 -4.30 -8.93
CA GLU A 173 14.42 -3.89 -7.73
C GLU A 173 13.21 -3.01 -8.08
N ALA A 174 12.12 -3.23 -7.36
CA ALA A 174 11.00 -2.32 -7.29
C ALA A 174 11.05 -1.58 -5.95
N THR A 175 11.08 -0.26 -5.99
CA THR A 175 11.24 0.60 -4.83
C THR A 175 9.92 1.31 -4.50
N TYR A 176 9.36 1.06 -3.31
CA TYR A 176 8.23 1.82 -2.75
C TYR A 176 8.71 3.18 -2.25
N LEU A 177 8.66 4.19 -3.13
CA LEU A 177 9.28 5.50 -2.89
C LEU A 177 8.43 6.42 -2.01
N PHE A 178 7.14 6.52 -2.30
CA PHE A 178 6.17 7.31 -1.53
C PHE A 178 4.90 6.53 -1.29
N GLY A 179 4.23 6.81 -0.18
CA GLY A 179 2.90 6.30 0.07
C GLY A 179 2.14 7.14 1.07
N GLY A 180 0.85 7.21 0.86
CA GLY A 180 -0.04 7.99 1.70
C GLY A 180 -1.44 7.40 1.80
N SER A 181 -2.18 7.86 2.81
CA SER A 181 -3.57 7.50 3.01
C SER A 181 -4.29 8.55 3.83
N TYR A 182 -5.56 8.75 3.58
CA TYR A 182 -6.40 9.57 4.44
C TYR A 182 -6.70 8.85 5.76
N ALA A 183 -6.62 9.59 6.88
CA ALA A 183 -6.89 9.04 8.21
C ALA A 183 -8.34 8.58 8.37
N GLU A 184 -9.28 9.31 7.79
CA GLU A 184 -10.71 9.02 7.84
C GLU A 184 -11.10 7.71 7.13
N TYR A 185 -10.26 7.26 6.16
CA TYR A 185 -10.50 6.06 5.36
C TYR A 185 -9.72 4.83 5.82
N GLN A 186 -9.13 4.83 7.00
CA GLN A 186 -8.34 3.70 7.52
C GLN A 186 -9.10 2.37 7.56
N LYS A 187 -10.42 2.41 7.77
CA LYS A 187 -11.29 1.21 7.79
C LYS A 187 -11.27 0.42 6.49
N PHE A 188 -10.94 1.05 5.38
CA PHE A 188 -10.83 0.38 4.09
C PHE A 188 -9.58 -0.49 3.95
N SER A 189 -8.57 -0.29 4.79
CA SER A 189 -7.29 -1.01 4.72
C SER A 189 -6.56 -0.87 3.38
N ALA A 190 -6.81 0.23 2.65
CA ALA A 190 -6.29 0.47 1.31
C ALA A 190 -4.77 0.39 1.18
N PRO A 191 -3.94 0.87 2.15
CA PRO A 191 -2.49 0.70 2.09
C PRO A 191 -2.02 -0.75 2.01
N PHE A 192 -2.74 -1.69 2.65
CA PHE A 192 -2.39 -3.12 2.59
C PHE A 192 -2.66 -3.71 1.20
N LEU A 193 -3.76 -3.31 0.58
CA LEU A 193 -4.08 -3.74 -0.78
C LEU A 193 -3.10 -3.16 -1.80
N LEU A 194 -2.68 -1.89 -1.64
CA LEU A 194 -1.67 -1.25 -2.48
C LEU A 194 -0.35 -2.03 -2.45
N GLN A 195 0.15 -2.41 -1.27
CA GLN A 195 1.38 -3.18 -1.16
C GLN A 195 1.27 -4.55 -1.82
N TYR A 196 0.18 -5.27 -1.60
CA TYR A 196 -0.06 -6.55 -2.26
C TYR A 196 -0.13 -6.40 -3.79
N HIS A 197 -0.83 -5.38 -4.29
CA HIS A 197 -0.92 -5.08 -5.72
C HIS A 197 0.47 -4.75 -6.30
N ALA A 198 1.23 -3.87 -5.65
CA ALA A 198 2.55 -3.46 -6.09
C ALA A 198 3.54 -4.64 -6.17
N MET A 199 3.54 -5.53 -5.17
CA MET A 199 4.38 -6.73 -5.21
C MET A 199 3.98 -7.69 -6.33
N LYS A 200 2.67 -7.84 -6.62
CA LYS A 200 2.21 -8.62 -7.78
C LYS A 200 2.69 -8.02 -9.10
N GLN A 201 2.60 -6.70 -9.27
CA GLN A 201 3.11 -6.01 -10.46
C GLN A 201 4.63 -6.18 -10.58
N THR A 202 5.36 -6.13 -9.47
CA THR A 202 6.80 -6.38 -9.42
C THR A 202 7.15 -7.78 -9.97
N MET A 203 6.44 -8.80 -9.50
CA MET A 203 6.63 -10.19 -9.99
C MET A 203 6.27 -10.34 -11.47
N GLN A 204 5.21 -9.67 -11.94
CA GLN A 204 4.81 -9.68 -13.37
C GLN A 204 5.86 -9.04 -14.28
N ARG A 205 6.70 -8.13 -13.75
CA ARG A 205 7.85 -7.52 -14.43
C ARG A 205 9.11 -8.37 -14.34
N ASN A 206 9.05 -9.59 -13.75
CA ASN A 206 10.19 -10.47 -13.47
C ASN A 206 11.27 -9.80 -12.57
N ILE A 207 10.83 -8.94 -11.67
CA ILE A 207 11.67 -8.31 -10.65
C ILE A 207 11.48 -9.08 -9.35
N HIS A 208 12.59 -9.43 -8.70
CA HIS A 208 12.57 -10.31 -7.52
C HIS A 208 12.74 -9.60 -6.19
N GLN A 209 13.15 -8.33 -6.20
CA GLN A 209 13.32 -7.56 -4.98
C GLN A 209 12.28 -6.43 -4.88
N TYR A 210 11.58 -6.38 -3.74
CA TYR A 210 10.68 -5.30 -3.39
C TYR A 210 11.23 -4.56 -2.19
N ASN A 211 11.69 -3.33 -2.42
CA ASN A 211 12.32 -2.47 -1.42
C ASN A 211 11.29 -1.47 -0.87
N PHE A 212 10.94 -1.63 0.41
CA PHE A 212 10.07 -0.70 1.14
C PHE A 212 10.77 0.59 1.56
N LEU A 213 12.04 0.79 1.18
CA LEU A 213 12.89 1.90 1.60
C LEU A 213 13.14 1.99 3.10
N GLY A 214 13.55 3.21 3.51
CA GLY A 214 14.11 3.52 4.80
C GLY A 214 13.27 3.14 6.01
N ILE A 215 13.96 2.69 7.03
CA ILE A 215 13.47 2.54 8.41
C ILE A 215 14.46 3.20 9.35
N GLN A 216 14.04 3.52 10.56
CA GLN A 216 14.89 4.21 11.54
C GLN A 216 16.05 3.35 12.09
N GLY A 217 16.01 2.03 11.86
CA GLY A 217 17.00 1.11 12.44
C GLY A 217 16.79 0.86 13.94
N ILE A 218 15.61 1.15 14.46
CA ILE A 218 15.20 0.87 15.83
C ILE A 218 14.37 -0.41 15.84
N PHE A 219 14.89 -1.46 16.46
CA PHE A 219 14.31 -2.81 16.40
C PHE A 219 13.61 -3.24 17.69
N ASP A 220 13.33 -2.30 18.59
CA ASP A 220 12.63 -2.55 19.87
C ASP A 220 11.10 -2.61 19.76
N GLY A 221 10.56 -2.47 18.54
CA GLY A 221 9.12 -2.48 18.26
C GLY A 221 8.46 -1.09 18.38
N SER A 222 9.17 -0.03 18.65
CA SER A 222 8.62 1.34 18.71
C SER A 222 8.41 1.94 17.32
N ASP A 223 9.21 1.55 16.31
CA ASP A 223 9.08 2.05 14.94
C ASP A 223 7.80 1.52 14.27
N GLY A 224 6.80 2.39 14.14
CA GLY A 224 5.53 2.08 13.48
C GLY A 224 5.67 1.80 11.98
N VAL A 225 6.66 2.41 11.33
CA VAL A 225 6.94 2.21 9.89
C VAL A 225 7.54 0.83 9.69
N LEU A 226 8.51 0.44 10.50
CA LEU A 226 9.07 -0.91 10.47
C LEU A 226 8.00 -1.97 10.74
N ARG A 227 7.16 -1.76 11.78
CA ARG A 227 6.06 -2.69 12.07
C ARG A 227 5.08 -2.86 10.91
N PHE A 228 4.79 -1.77 10.17
CA PHE A 228 3.95 -1.87 8.97
C PHE A 228 4.64 -2.72 7.90
N LYS A 229 5.93 -2.48 7.60
CA LYS A 229 6.69 -3.21 6.58
C LYS A 229 6.84 -4.69 6.93
N GLN A 230 7.08 -5.02 8.21
CA GLN A 230 7.19 -6.39 8.71
C GLN A 230 5.89 -7.21 8.60
N ASN A 231 4.78 -6.57 8.30
CA ASN A 231 3.52 -7.27 8.07
C ASN A 231 3.48 -8.03 6.74
N PHE A 232 4.37 -7.73 5.83
CA PHE A 232 4.48 -8.29 4.49
C PHE A 232 5.70 -9.19 4.35
#